data_b6ee49233fef607f0a1330d460b2baf3
#
_entry.id   b6ee49233fef607f0a1330d460b2baf3
#
_cell.length_a   1.000
_cell.length_b   1.000
_cell.length_c   1.000
_cell.angle_alpha   90.00
_cell.angle_beta   90.00
_cell.angle_gamma   90.00
#
_symmetry.space_group_name_H-M   'P 1'
#
loop_
_entity.id
_entity.type
_entity.pdbx_description
1 polymer ?
#
loop_
_entity_poly.entity_id
_entity_poly.type
_entity_poly.pdbx_seq_one_letter_code
_entity_poly.pdbx_strand_id
1 'polypeptide(L)'
;MSLLLVMAAVGLNAQNLFVGSYNIRYQNNSDAKNGNSWKQRCPRVCGIINFEQPDVFGAQEVLYPQLKDMLATLDGYDYIGVGRDDGKRRGEYAAIFYKKDNIRLLDKGQFWLSEDTTRPNLGWDAVCIRICTWGKFEDKRSHMKFFYFNLHMDHVGIVARRESAKLVVRKIREIAGSAPVVLTGDFNVDQNNEIYAIFTNSGLLRDSYTAARLRYAENGTFNSYNSDTYTDSRIDHVFVSPKFLVDNYAVLTDCYWTAPKVDEANKASDAPQE
;
A
#
# COMPACT_ATOMS: atom_id res chain seq x y z
N MET A 1 -31.17 -7.22 -52.74
CA MET A 1 -31.03 -6.38 -51.54
C MET A 1 -29.95 -6.98 -50.66
N SER A 2 -28.73 -6.46 -50.74
CA SER A 2 -27.61 -6.89 -49.86
C SER A 2 -27.65 -6.12 -48.56
N LEU A 3 -27.83 -6.84 -47.46
CA LEU A 3 -27.79 -6.30 -46.11
C LEU A 3 -26.32 -6.09 -45.68
N LEU A 4 -25.86 -4.85 -45.66
CA LEU A 4 -24.52 -4.49 -45.19
C LEU A 4 -24.52 -4.49 -43.65
N LEU A 5 -23.95 -5.54 -43.05
CA LEU A 5 -23.76 -5.62 -41.58
C LEU A 5 -22.54 -4.78 -41.23
N VAL A 6 -22.75 -3.55 -40.73
CA VAL A 6 -21.68 -2.73 -40.16
C VAL A 6 -21.38 -3.24 -38.75
N MET A 7 -20.37 -4.06 -38.62
CA MET A 7 -19.79 -4.38 -37.31
C MET A 7 -19.00 -3.18 -36.80
N ALA A 8 -19.58 -2.40 -35.90
CA ALA A 8 -18.84 -1.42 -35.14
C ALA A 8 -17.93 -2.19 -34.17
N ALA A 9 -16.64 -2.29 -34.48
CA ALA A 9 -15.63 -2.72 -33.53
C ALA A 9 -15.52 -1.66 -32.42
N VAL A 10 -16.22 -1.85 -31.34
CA VAL A 10 -15.97 -1.10 -30.11
C VAL A 10 -14.60 -1.56 -29.61
N GLY A 11 -13.57 -0.78 -29.90
CA GLY A 11 -12.25 -1.00 -29.33
C GLY A 11 -12.37 -0.90 -27.81
N LEU A 12 -12.30 -2.04 -27.13
CA LEU A 12 -12.09 -2.09 -25.69
C LEU A 12 -10.68 -1.56 -25.43
N ASN A 13 -10.55 -0.25 -25.26
CA ASN A 13 -9.34 0.33 -24.72
C ASN A 13 -9.23 -0.19 -23.29
N ALA A 14 -8.34 -1.16 -23.06
CA ALA A 14 -7.99 -1.60 -21.73
C ALA A 14 -7.44 -0.38 -20.98
N GLN A 15 -8.20 0.11 -20.00
CA GLN A 15 -7.78 1.23 -19.17
C GLN A 15 -6.83 0.72 -18.09
N ASN A 16 -5.66 1.32 -18.00
CA ASN A 16 -4.71 1.01 -16.97
C ASN A 16 -5.15 1.63 -15.63
N LEU A 17 -5.18 0.81 -14.60
CA LEU A 17 -5.34 1.23 -13.20
C LEU A 17 -3.96 1.13 -12.54
N PHE A 18 -3.45 2.25 -12.05
CA PHE A 18 -2.19 2.27 -11.30
C PHE A 18 -2.48 2.20 -9.79
N VAL A 19 -1.99 1.15 -9.14
CA VAL A 19 -2.19 0.90 -7.71
C VAL A 19 -0.88 0.68 -6.99
N GLY A 20 -0.83 1.01 -5.69
CA GLY A 20 0.38 0.88 -4.89
C GLY A 20 0.13 0.50 -3.43
N SER A 21 1.20 0.10 -2.74
CA SER A 21 1.28 -0.07 -1.28
C SER A 21 2.48 0.68 -0.75
N TYR A 22 2.34 1.38 0.36
CA TYR A 22 3.43 2.15 0.94
C TYR A 22 3.34 2.21 2.47
N ASN A 23 4.17 1.45 3.17
CA ASN A 23 4.39 1.68 4.59
C ASN A 23 5.21 2.97 4.75
N ILE A 24 4.58 4.06 5.19
CA ILE A 24 5.23 5.37 5.28
C ILE A 24 6.03 5.57 6.56
N ARG A 25 6.07 4.58 7.43
CA ARG A 25 6.67 4.64 8.78
C ARG A 25 6.04 5.70 9.67
N TYR A 26 5.48 5.31 10.80
CA TYR A 26 4.87 6.25 11.76
C TYR A 26 5.89 7.24 12.32
N GLN A 27 5.38 8.40 12.71
CA GLN A 27 6.18 9.41 13.38
C GLN A 27 6.57 8.95 14.78
N ASN A 28 7.86 8.92 15.08
CA ASN A 28 8.37 8.56 16.40
C ASN A 28 9.62 9.37 16.79
N ASN A 29 9.91 9.37 18.09
CA ASN A 29 11.02 10.16 18.65
C ASN A 29 12.40 9.58 18.28
N SER A 30 12.53 8.29 18.07
CA SER A 30 13.81 7.65 17.70
C SER A 30 14.24 8.12 16.32
N ASP A 31 13.33 8.05 15.35
CA ASP A 31 13.60 8.50 13.99
C ASP A 31 13.93 10.01 13.98
N ALA A 32 13.22 10.80 14.80
CA ALA A 32 13.49 12.24 14.88
C ALA A 32 14.91 12.55 15.43
N LYS A 33 15.37 11.81 16.43
CA LYS A 33 16.74 11.95 16.98
C LYS A 33 17.80 11.57 15.95
N ASN A 34 17.50 10.65 15.06
CA ASN A 34 18.40 10.17 14.01
C ASN A 34 18.32 10.98 12.72
N GLY A 35 17.65 12.14 12.71
CA GLY A 35 17.55 13.00 11.54
C GLY A 35 16.53 12.55 10.51
N ASN A 36 15.60 11.62 10.88
CA ASN A 36 14.57 11.05 10.02
C ASN A 36 13.15 11.37 10.54
N SER A 37 12.96 12.57 11.09
CA SER A 37 11.64 13.00 11.57
C SER A 37 10.60 12.98 10.45
N TRP A 38 9.34 12.87 10.81
CA TRP A 38 8.26 12.96 9.83
C TRP A 38 8.32 14.26 9.02
N LYS A 39 8.63 15.38 9.67
CA LYS A 39 8.78 16.69 8.98
C LYS A 39 9.83 16.63 7.85
N GLN A 40 10.90 15.86 8.03
CA GLN A 40 11.94 15.68 7.00
C GLN A 40 11.52 14.70 5.93
N ARG A 41 10.81 13.62 6.30
CA ARG A 41 10.38 12.57 5.36
C ARG A 41 9.15 12.94 4.56
N CYS A 42 8.18 13.67 5.14
CA CYS A 42 6.91 14.00 4.51
C CYS A 42 7.03 14.58 3.09
N PRO A 43 7.89 15.58 2.82
CA PRO A 43 8.06 16.09 1.45
C PRO A 43 8.54 15.03 0.46
N ARG A 44 9.33 14.04 0.91
CA ARG A 44 9.85 12.96 0.06
C ARG A 44 8.80 11.87 -0.17
N VAL A 45 8.12 11.45 0.89
CA VAL A 45 6.99 10.52 0.81
C VAL A 45 5.89 11.06 -0.11
N CYS A 46 5.49 12.32 0.07
CA CYS A 46 4.48 12.93 -0.79
C CYS A 46 5.02 13.25 -2.19
N GLY A 47 6.30 13.57 -2.30
CA GLY A 47 6.96 13.86 -3.58
C GLY A 47 6.90 12.69 -4.54
N ILE A 48 7.24 11.47 -4.08
CA ILE A 48 7.17 10.27 -4.93
C ILE A 48 5.71 9.94 -5.31
N ILE A 49 4.76 10.09 -4.38
CA ILE A 49 3.34 9.85 -4.68
C ILE A 49 2.82 10.86 -5.72
N ASN A 50 3.18 12.15 -5.59
CA ASN A 50 2.81 13.18 -6.55
C ASN A 50 3.50 12.99 -7.91
N PHE A 51 4.68 12.40 -7.96
CA PHE A 51 5.40 12.10 -9.19
C PHE A 51 4.80 10.88 -9.91
N GLU A 52 4.63 9.78 -9.20
CA GLU A 52 4.10 8.53 -9.74
C GLU A 52 2.59 8.59 -10.01
N GLN A 53 1.83 9.36 -9.24
CA GLN A 53 0.39 9.57 -9.41
C GLN A 53 -0.45 8.30 -9.43
N PRO A 54 -0.32 7.37 -8.48
CA PRO A 54 -1.18 6.19 -8.45
C PRO A 54 -2.66 6.56 -8.36
N ASP A 55 -3.53 5.84 -9.06
CA ASP A 55 -4.98 6.04 -8.98
C ASP A 55 -5.51 5.74 -7.58
N VAL A 56 -5.01 4.65 -6.97
CA VAL A 56 -5.33 4.23 -5.59
C VAL A 56 -4.09 3.62 -4.94
N PHE A 57 -3.81 3.96 -3.69
CA PHE A 57 -2.77 3.29 -2.94
C PHE A 57 -3.15 3.07 -1.48
N GLY A 58 -2.68 1.95 -0.93
CA GLY A 58 -2.74 1.65 0.49
C GLY A 58 -1.54 2.23 1.22
N ALA A 59 -1.75 2.90 2.34
CA ALA A 59 -0.67 3.36 3.20
C ALA A 59 -0.79 2.74 4.60
N GLN A 60 0.34 2.31 5.17
CA GLN A 60 0.42 1.71 6.49
C GLN A 60 1.21 2.62 7.44
N GLU A 61 1.02 2.42 8.74
CA GLU A 61 1.63 3.19 9.83
C GLU A 61 1.27 4.70 9.84
N VAL A 62 0.18 5.08 9.21
CA VAL A 62 -0.21 6.49 9.12
C VAL A 62 -0.86 6.94 10.43
N LEU A 63 -0.23 7.85 11.16
CA LEU A 63 -0.87 8.53 12.29
C LEU A 63 -1.74 9.70 11.79
N TYR A 64 -2.76 10.07 12.58
CA TYR A 64 -3.68 11.15 12.19
C TYR A 64 -2.98 12.49 11.85
N PRO A 65 -1.93 12.95 12.55
CA PRO A 65 -1.16 14.12 12.12
C PRO A 65 -0.49 13.93 10.75
N GLN A 66 0.14 12.75 10.52
CA GLN A 66 0.77 12.43 9.22
C GLN A 66 -0.25 12.41 8.09
N LEU A 67 -1.42 11.85 8.35
CA LEU A 67 -2.53 11.82 7.39
C LEU A 67 -2.96 13.23 6.98
N LYS A 68 -3.05 14.19 7.92
CA LYS A 68 -3.36 15.58 7.60
C LYS A 68 -2.29 16.25 6.76
N ASP A 69 -1.01 16.00 7.08
CA ASP A 69 0.11 16.56 6.32
C ASP A 69 0.13 15.98 4.89
N MET A 70 -0.13 14.68 4.75
CA MET A 70 -0.25 14.03 3.43
C MET A 70 -1.39 14.67 2.62
N LEU A 71 -2.59 14.81 3.18
CA LEU A 71 -3.71 15.43 2.47
C LEU A 71 -3.47 16.89 2.07
N ALA A 72 -2.70 17.63 2.87
CA ALA A 72 -2.34 19.00 2.54
C ALA A 72 -1.29 19.09 1.43
N THR A 73 -0.54 18.00 1.18
CA THR A 73 0.60 17.98 0.26
C THR A 73 0.31 17.17 -1.02
N LEU A 74 -0.58 16.17 -0.95
CA LEU A 74 -0.93 15.32 -2.09
C LEU A 74 -1.95 16.02 -3.00
N ASP A 75 -1.61 16.17 -4.27
CA ASP A 75 -2.44 16.87 -5.23
C ASP A 75 -3.59 15.99 -5.75
N GLY A 76 -4.82 16.41 -5.46
CA GLY A 76 -6.04 15.77 -5.97
C GLY A 76 -6.47 14.50 -5.24
N TYR A 77 -5.80 14.11 -4.14
CA TYR A 77 -6.16 12.91 -3.38
C TYR A 77 -7.20 13.17 -2.28
N ASP A 78 -7.92 12.12 -1.95
CA ASP A 78 -8.72 11.96 -0.75
C ASP A 78 -8.42 10.58 -0.15
N TYR A 79 -8.96 10.27 1.02
CA TYR A 79 -8.69 9.01 1.71
C TYR A 79 -9.92 8.41 2.38
N ILE A 80 -9.80 7.11 2.70
CA ILE A 80 -10.67 6.39 3.62
C ILE A 80 -9.85 5.64 4.66
N GLY A 81 -10.44 5.37 5.81
CA GLY A 81 -9.84 4.66 6.94
C GLY A 81 -10.07 5.37 8.26
N VAL A 82 -9.79 4.65 9.34
CA VAL A 82 -9.90 5.12 10.73
C VAL A 82 -8.70 4.66 11.54
N GLY A 83 -8.44 5.29 12.67
CA GLY A 83 -7.41 4.86 13.60
C GLY A 83 -7.77 3.52 14.26
N ARG A 84 -6.82 2.59 14.27
CA ARG A 84 -7.04 1.22 14.72
C ARG A 84 -7.43 1.07 16.19
N ASP A 85 -7.04 2.04 17.06
CA ASP A 85 -7.20 1.94 18.50
C ASP A 85 -8.57 2.38 19.01
N ASP A 86 -9.32 3.17 18.23
CA ASP A 86 -10.63 3.69 18.66
C ASP A 86 -11.69 3.71 17.55
N GLY A 87 -11.34 3.28 16.36
CA GLY A 87 -12.20 3.37 15.20
C GLY A 87 -12.49 4.81 14.75
N LYS A 88 -11.68 5.77 15.20
CA LYS A 88 -11.80 7.19 14.87
C LYS A 88 -10.45 7.78 14.47
N ARG A 89 -9.66 8.30 15.45
CA ARG A 89 -8.43 9.04 15.17
C ARG A 89 -7.19 8.50 15.89
N ARG A 90 -7.34 7.61 16.87
CA ARG A 90 -6.20 7.07 17.63
C ARG A 90 -5.61 5.82 16.99
N GLY A 91 -4.29 5.70 17.13
CA GLY A 91 -3.50 4.62 16.55
C GLY A 91 -3.22 4.83 15.06
N GLU A 92 -2.53 3.85 14.50
CA GLU A 92 -2.17 3.86 13.09
C GLU A 92 -3.38 3.51 12.21
N TYR A 93 -3.41 4.12 11.04
CA TYR A 93 -4.35 3.80 9.98
C TYR A 93 -3.71 2.81 9.01
N ALA A 94 -4.52 1.91 8.47
CA ALA A 94 -4.30 1.27 7.20
C ALA A 94 -5.13 2.05 6.16
N ALA A 95 -4.67 3.24 5.81
CA ALA A 95 -5.43 4.19 5.00
C ALA A 95 -5.42 3.77 3.51
N ILE A 96 -6.49 4.09 2.79
CA ILE A 96 -6.54 3.99 1.33
C ILE A 96 -6.70 5.41 0.78
N PHE A 97 -5.72 5.85 0.01
CA PHE A 97 -5.76 7.11 -0.71
C PHE A 97 -6.19 6.87 -2.15
N TYR A 98 -6.97 7.78 -2.72
CA TYR A 98 -7.43 7.68 -4.09
C TYR A 98 -7.48 9.04 -4.78
N LYS A 99 -7.13 9.08 -6.07
CA LYS A 99 -7.12 10.30 -6.87
C LYS A 99 -8.53 10.65 -7.30
N LYS A 100 -9.09 11.74 -6.77
CA LYS A 100 -10.49 12.14 -6.96
C LYS A 100 -10.90 12.35 -8.42
N ASP A 101 -9.96 12.78 -9.26
CA ASP A 101 -10.27 13.03 -10.67
C ASP A 101 -10.52 11.73 -11.43
N ASN A 102 -9.80 10.67 -11.10
CA ASN A 102 -9.87 9.37 -11.77
C ASN A 102 -10.82 8.39 -11.10
N ILE A 103 -10.96 8.47 -9.77
CA ILE A 103 -11.61 7.45 -8.95
C ILE A 103 -12.78 8.06 -8.18
N ARG A 104 -13.91 7.36 -8.21
CA ARG A 104 -15.09 7.65 -7.40
C ARG A 104 -15.22 6.60 -6.30
N LEU A 105 -15.33 7.05 -5.05
CA LEU A 105 -15.68 6.19 -3.93
C LEU A 105 -17.19 5.92 -3.95
N LEU A 106 -17.59 4.65 -3.90
CA LEU A 106 -18.99 4.21 -3.90
C LEU A 106 -19.45 3.71 -2.53
N ASP A 107 -18.54 3.01 -1.81
CA ASP A 107 -18.80 2.44 -0.48
C ASP A 107 -17.47 2.23 0.25
N LYS A 108 -17.51 2.13 1.59
CA LYS A 108 -16.32 1.94 2.42
C LYS A 108 -16.64 1.27 3.74
N GLY A 109 -15.64 0.66 4.34
CA GLY A 109 -15.72 0.11 5.67
C GLY A 109 -14.36 -0.34 6.18
N GLN A 110 -14.39 -0.95 7.34
CA GLN A 110 -13.21 -1.55 7.99
C GLN A 110 -13.65 -2.73 8.86
N PHE A 111 -12.69 -3.56 9.18
CA PHE A 111 -12.85 -4.62 10.19
C PHE A 111 -11.53 -4.84 10.91
N TRP A 112 -11.60 -5.24 12.17
CA TRP A 112 -10.41 -5.53 12.96
C TRP A 112 -9.93 -6.95 12.69
N LEU A 113 -8.60 -7.12 12.69
CA LEU A 113 -7.94 -8.41 12.49
C LEU A 113 -7.87 -9.15 13.83
N SER A 114 -9.01 -9.64 14.26
CA SER A 114 -9.23 -10.30 15.54
C SER A 114 -10.47 -11.19 15.49
N GLU A 115 -10.76 -11.90 16.55
CA GLU A 115 -11.96 -12.74 16.71
C GLU A 115 -13.24 -11.90 16.66
N ASP A 116 -13.23 -10.68 17.24
CA ASP A 116 -14.30 -9.71 17.11
C ASP A 116 -13.91 -8.63 16.08
N THR A 117 -14.39 -8.80 14.87
CA THR A 117 -14.07 -7.92 13.75
C THR A 117 -14.76 -6.56 13.78
N THR A 118 -15.65 -6.30 14.74
CA THR A 118 -16.56 -5.13 14.73
C THR A 118 -16.02 -3.94 15.51
N ARG A 119 -15.04 -4.12 16.37
CA ARG A 119 -14.49 -3.10 17.28
C ARG A 119 -12.98 -3.27 17.51
N PRO A 120 -12.29 -2.20 18.00
CA PRO A 120 -10.90 -2.28 18.37
C PRO A 120 -10.64 -3.31 19.47
N ASN A 121 -9.80 -4.30 19.17
CA ASN A 121 -9.31 -5.29 20.14
C ASN A 121 -8.07 -5.99 19.59
N LEU A 122 -7.29 -6.61 20.50
CA LEU A 122 -6.18 -7.49 20.12
C LEU A 122 -6.75 -8.81 19.61
N GLY A 123 -6.21 -9.31 18.51
CA GLY A 123 -6.57 -10.61 17.95
C GLY A 123 -5.52 -11.67 18.29
N TRP A 124 -5.95 -12.83 18.79
CA TRP A 124 -5.11 -14.00 19.06
C TRP A 124 -3.87 -13.65 19.91
N ASP A 125 -2.66 -13.87 19.36
CA ASP A 125 -1.37 -13.54 20.01
C ASP A 125 -0.76 -12.23 19.51
N ALA A 126 -1.56 -11.33 18.92
CA ALA A 126 -1.09 -10.03 18.43
C ALA A 126 -0.60 -9.14 19.56
N VAL A 127 0.47 -8.39 19.30
CA VAL A 127 1.00 -7.36 20.24
C VAL A 127 0.43 -5.97 19.97
N CYS A 128 -0.22 -5.77 18.83
CA CYS A 128 -0.88 -4.52 18.45
C CYS A 128 -2.28 -4.79 17.89
N ILE A 129 -3.20 -3.86 18.11
CA ILE A 129 -4.49 -3.86 17.41
C ILE A 129 -4.22 -3.68 15.92
N ARG A 130 -4.85 -4.51 15.07
CA ARG A 130 -4.69 -4.49 13.62
C ARG A 130 -6.04 -4.33 12.93
N ILE A 131 -6.02 -3.64 11.80
CA ILE A 131 -7.23 -3.27 11.06
C ILE A 131 -7.02 -3.48 9.57
N CYS A 132 -8.09 -3.82 8.87
CA CYS A 132 -8.18 -3.79 7.42
C CYS A 132 -9.23 -2.77 7.00
N THR A 133 -8.86 -1.81 6.19
CA THR A 133 -9.75 -0.84 5.55
C THR A 133 -10.12 -1.34 4.17
N TRP A 134 -11.37 -1.12 3.73
CA TRP A 134 -11.78 -1.42 2.37
C TRP A 134 -12.63 -0.31 1.77
N GLY A 135 -12.57 -0.18 0.46
CA GLY A 135 -13.42 0.70 -0.32
C GLY A 135 -13.91 0.01 -1.59
N LYS A 136 -15.13 0.32 -2.00
CA LYS A 136 -15.66 0.05 -3.32
C LYS A 136 -15.50 1.29 -4.17
N PHE A 137 -14.80 1.17 -5.27
CA PHE A 137 -14.45 2.27 -6.15
C PHE A 137 -14.98 2.05 -7.57
N GLU A 138 -15.09 3.14 -8.30
CA GLU A 138 -15.30 3.17 -9.74
C GLU A 138 -14.19 3.98 -10.39
N ASP A 139 -13.50 3.39 -11.35
CA ASP A 139 -12.64 4.14 -12.26
C ASP A 139 -13.54 4.93 -13.22
N LYS A 140 -13.50 6.25 -13.16
CA LYS A 140 -14.36 7.15 -13.94
C LYS A 140 -14.12 7.09 -15.45
N ARG A 141 -12.95 6.61 -15.87
CA ARG A 141 -12.54 6.51 -17.28
C ARG A 141 -13.14 5.26 -17.95
N SER A 142 -13.07 4.12 -17.24
CA SER A 142 -13.56 2.82 -17.74
C SER A 142 -14.93 2.42 -17.20
N HIS A 143 -15.43 3.11 -16.18
CA HIS A 143 -16.61 2.73 -15.39
C HIS A 143 -16.50 1.37 -14.70
N MET A 144 -15.29 0.80 -14.65
CA MET A 144 -15.02 -0.44 -13.92
C MET A 144 -15.19 -0.22 -12.42
N LYS A 145 -15.97 -1.10 -11.80
CA LYS A 145 -16.12 -1.12 -10.35
C LYS A 145 -15.26 -2.21 -9.75
N PHE A 146 -14.53 -1.87 -8.69
CA PHE A 146 -13.63 -2.79 -8.01
C PHE A 146 -13.60 -2.52 -6.51
N PHE A 147 -13.11 -3.49 -5.74
CA PHE A 147 -12.84 -3.33 -4.32
C PHE A 147 -11.34 -3.21 -4.10
N TYR A 148 -10.98 -2.35 -3.17
CA TYR A 148 -9.61 -2.19 -2.72
C TYR A 148 -9.57 -2.40 -1.21
N PHE A 149 -8.69 -3.28 -0.75
CA PHE A 149 -8.45 -3.58 0.65
C PHE A 149 -7.02 -3.18 1.00
N ASN A 150 -6.82 -2.62 2.20
CA ASN A 150 -5.49 -2.30 2.72
C ASN A 150 -5.39 -2.71 4.18
N LEU A 151 -4.28 -3.35 4.54
CA LEU A 151 -4.05 -3.86 5.89
C LEU A 151 -2.61 -3.64 6.35
N HIS A 152 -2.39 -3.82 7.66
CA HIS A 152 -1.07 -4.01 8.25
C HIS A 152 -1.18 -5.12 9.29
N MET A 153 -0.55 -6.28 9.04
CA MET A 153 -0.63 -7.46 9.90
C MET A 153 0.32 -7.33 11.09
N ASP A 154 0.12 -8.15 12.13
CA ASP A 154 0.96 -8.10 13.32
C ASP A 154 2.39 -8.55 13.01
N HIS A 155 3.38 -7.88 13.62
CA HIS A 155 4.79 -8.14 13.34
C HIS A 155 5.42 -9.19 14.26
N VAL A 156 4.70 -9.62 15.32
CA VAL A 156 5.17 -10.62 16.30
C VAL A 156 4.29 -11.86 16.30
N GLY A 157 2.98 -11.71 16.47
CA GLY A 157 2.04 -12.81 16.64
C GLY A 157 1.91 -13.68 15.38
N ILE A 158 2.41 -14.93 15.44
CA ILE A 158 2.35 -15.87 14.30
C ILE A 158 0.92 -16.37 14.10
N VAL A 159 0.20 -16.69 15.20
CA VAL A 159 -1.20 -17.10 15.12
C VAL A 159 -2.06 -15.95 14.60
N ALA A 160 -1.82 -14.72 15.10
CA ALA A 160 -2.53 -13.54 14.66
C ALA A 160 -2.34 -13.30 13.16
N ARG A 161 -1.13 -13.42 12.60
CA ARG A 161 -0.91 -13.31 11.14
C ARG A 161 -1.65 -14.40 10.37
N ARG A 162 -1.55 -15.65 10.82
CA ARG A 162 -2.20 -16.78 10.12
C ARG A 162 -3.72 -16.66 10.12
N GLU A 163 -4.31 -16.36 11.26
CA GLU A 163 -5.76 -16.22 11.36
C GLU A 163 -6.28 -14.95 10.70
N SER A 164 -5.50 -13.84 10.76
CA SER A 164 -5.78 -12.64 9.99
C SER A 164 -5.81 -12.90 8.49
N ALA A 165 -4.88 -13.68 7.95
CA ALA A 165 -4.86 -14.03 6.53
C ALA A 165 -6.14 -14.79 6.12
N LYS A 166 -6.53 -15.81 6.92
CA LYS A 166 -7.80 -16.55 6.69
C LYS A 166 -9.03 -15.64 6.80
N LEU A 167 -9.04 -14.75 7.80
CA LEU A 167 -10.11 -13.78 8.01
C LEU A 167 -10.24 -12.83 6.81
N VAL A 168 -9.14 -12.26 6.34
CA VAL A 168 -9.13 -11.33 5.20
C VAL A 168 -9.66 -12.02 3.94
N VAL A 169 -9.21 -13.24 3.63
CA VAL A 169 -9.71 -14.01 2.47
C VAL A 169 -11.23 -14.24 2.58
N ARG A 170 -11.71 -14.61 3.78
CA ARG A 170 -13.15 -14.76 4.03
C ARG A 170 -13.92 -13.44 3.86
N LYS A 171 -13.41 -12.34 4.43
CA LYS A 171 -14.02 -11.00 4.32
C LYS A 171 -14.05 -10.47 2.89
N ILE A 172 -13.00 -10.71 2.11
CA ILE A 172 -13.00 -10.39 0.68
C ILE A 172 -14.14 -11.12 -0.03
N ARG A 173 -14.32 -12.42 0.22
CA ARG A 173 -15.41 -13.20 -0.38
C ARG A 173 -16.79 -12.69 0.05
N GLU A 174 -16.97 -12.34 1.32
CA GLU A 174 -18.21 -11.81 1.86
C GLU A 174 -18.56 -10.41 1.30
N ILE A 175 -17.59 -9.50 1.22
CA ILE A 175 -17.78 -8.08 0.88
C ILE A 175 -17.78 -7.87 -0.63
N ALA A 176 -16.81 -8.44 -1.34
CA ALA A 176 -16.62 -8.19 -2.75
C ALA A 176 -17.30 -9.23 -3.65
N GLY A 177 -17.62 -10.42 -3.12
CA GLY A 177 -18.21 -11.51 -3.91
C GLY A 177 -17.33 -11.88 -5.09
N SER A 178 -17.88 -11.74 -6.29
CA SER A 178 -17.16 -12.00 -7.54
C SER A 178 -16.60 -10.73 -8.22
N ALA A 179 -16.67 -9.56 -7.58
CA ALA A 179 -16.14 -8.31 -8.15
C ALA A 179 -14.61 -8.33 -8.26
N PRO A 180 -14.00 -7.48 -9.13
CA PRO A 180 -12.56 -7.28 -9.13
C PRO A 180 -12.05 -6.77 -7.78
N VAL A 181 -10.93 -7.33 -7.30
CA VAL A 181 -10.33 -7.02 -5.99
C VAL A 181 -8.85 -6.71 -6.14
N VAL A 182 -8.42 -5.67 -5.42
CA VAL A 182 -7.02 -5.38 -5.09
C VAL A 182 -6.88 -5.46 -3.57
N LEU A 183 -5.85 -6.16 -3.08
CA LEU A 183 -5.48 -6.22 -1.66
C LEU A 183 -4.02 -5.80 -1.53
N THR A 184 -3.78 -4.78 -0.72
CA THR A 184 -2.44 -4.25 -0.44
C THR A 184 -2.16 -4.26 1.06
N GLY A 185 -0.91 -4.14 1.42
CA GLY A 185 -0.53 -3.96 2.81
C GLY A 185 0.90 -4.35 3.11
N ASP A 186 1.28 -4.09 4.35
CA ASP A 186 2.40 -4.70 5.03
C ASP A 186 1.90 -5.95 5.75
N PHE A 187 2.28 -7.10 5.22
CA PHE A 187 1.81 -8.40 5.76
C PHE A 187 2.71 -8.94 6.85
N ASN A 188 3.88 -8.34 7.07
CA ASN A 188 4.91 -8.82 7.99
C ASN A 188 5.26 -10.31 7.77
N VAL A 189 5.07 -10.80 6.56
CA VAL A 189 5.49 -12.12 6.07
C VAL A 189 5.96 -11.97 4.62
N ASP A 190 7.05 -12.64 4.29
CA ASP A 190 7.57 -12.64 2.94
C ASP A 190 6.93 -13.73 2.06
N GLN A 191 7.33 -13.76 0.80
CA GLN A 191 6.83 -14.67 -0.23
C GLN A 191 7.13 -16.16 0.04
N ASN A 192 8.04 -16.47 0.97
CA ASN A 192 8.44 -17.83 1.32
C ASN A 192 7.66 -18.36 2.53
N ASN A 193 6.89 -17.52 3.20
CA ASN A 193 6.15 -17.86 4.40
C ASN A 193 4.85 -18.60 4.08
N GLU A 194 4.50 -19.61 4.89
CA GLU A 194 3.25 -20.39 4.73
C GLU A 194 1.99 -19.51 4.76
N ILE A 195 2.04 -18.38 5.49
CA ILE A 195 0.91 -17.44 5.62
C ILE A 195 0.66 -16.71 4.30
N TYR A 196 1.71 -16.38 3.55
CA TYR A 196 1.59 -15.84 2.20
C TYR A 196 0.81 -16.80 1.28
N ALA A 197 1.05 -18.12 1.42
CA ALA A 197 0.36 -19.13 0.65
C ALA A 197 -1.16 -19.18 0.91
N ILE A 198 -1.64 -18.68 2.06
CA ILE A 198 -3.09 -18.58 2.33
C ILE A 198 -3.77 -17.64 1.33
N PHE A 199 -3.10 -16.55 0.95
CA PHE A 199 -3.64 -15.61 -0.04
C PHE A 199 -3.57 -16.18 -1.46
N THR A 200 -2.41 -16.69 -1.87
CA THR A 200 -2.20 -17.20 -3.24
C THR A 200 -2.96 -18.48 -3.53
N ASN A 201 -3.19 -19.34 -2.53
CA ASN A 201 -3.96 -20.59 -2.67
C ASN A 201 -5.47 -20.39 -2.43
N SER A 202 -5.94 -19.16 -2.17
CA SER A 202 -7.34 -18.85 -1.88
C SER A 202 -8.29 -19.09 -3.07
N GLY A 203 -7.76 -19.13 -4.29
CA GLY A 203 -8.53 -19.10 -5.53
C GLY A 203 -9.13 -17.73 -5.86
N LEU A 204 -8.98 -16.74 -4.96
CA LEU A 204 -9.50 -15.38 -5.12
C LEU A 204 -8.43 -14.38 -5.56
N LEU A 205 -7.19 -14.61 -5.18
CA LEU A 205 -6.08 -13.66 -5.28
C LEU A 205 -4.86 -14.32 -5.90
N ARG A 206 -4.07 -13.52 -6.59
CA ARG A 206 -2.73 -13.86 -7.06
C ARG A 206 -1.81 -12.69 -6.78
N ASP A 207 -0.55 -12.97 -6.49
CA ASP A 207 0.46 -11.93 -6.28
C ASP A 207 0.73 -11.21 -7.62
N SER A 208 0.60 -9.90 -7.62
CA SER A 208 0.88 -9.06 -8.79
C SER A 208 2.35 -9.16 -9.23
N TYR A 209 3.28 -9.39 -8.31
CA TYR A 209 4.68 -9.64 -8.64
C TYR A 209 4.84 -10.84 -9.57
N THR A 210 4.23 -11.98 -9.22
CA THR A 210 4.33 -13.20 -10.03
C THR A 210 3.47 -13.15 -11.30
N ALA A 211 2.38 -12.36 -11.27
CA ALA A 211 1.45 -12.23 -12.39
C ALA A 211 1.88 -11.18 -13.42
N ALA A 212 2.82 -10.29 -13.09
CA ALA A 212 3.25 -9.21 -13.96
C ALA A 212 3.99 -9.72 -15.19
N ARG A 213 3.66 -9.12 -16.32
CA ARG A 213 4.36 -9.34 -17.60
C ARG A 213 5.79 -8.77 -17.55
N LEU A 214 5.95 -7.60 -16.93
CA LEU A 214 7.25 -6.93 -16.74
C LEU A 214 7.44 -6.57 -15.28
N ARG A 215 8.59 -6.88 -14.73
CA ARG A 215 9.01 -6.49 -13.37
C ARG A 215 10.24 -5.59 -13.45
N TYR A 216 10.27 -4.60 -12.55
CA TYR A 216 11.40 -3.72 -12.38
C TYR A 216 11.77 -3.61 -10.91
N ALA A 217 13.09 -3.55 -10.61
CA ALA A 217 13.63 -3.57 -9.26
C ALA A 217 13.13 -4.80 -8.47
N GLU A 218 13.70 -5.96 -8.76
CA GLU A 218 13.32 -7.27 -8.17
C GLU A 218 13.88 -7.47 -6.74
N ASN A 219 14.12 -6.40 -6.00
CA ASN A 219 14.50 -6.42 -4.60
C ASN A 219 13.30 -6.61 -3.67
N GLY A 220 13.58 -6.94 -2.42
CA GLY A 220 12.56 -6.97 -1.36
C GLY A 220 12.10 -5.57 -0.97
N THR A 221 11.10 -5.53 -0.08
CA THR A 221 10.49 -4.27 0.40
C THR A 221 10.97 -3.87 1.79
N PHE A 222 11.66 -4.77 2.51
CA PHE A 222 12.15 -4.52 3.85
C PHE A 222 13.63 -4.86 4.00
N ASN A 223 14.45 -3.86 4.32
CA ASN A 223 15.90 -3.94 4.49
C ASN A 223 16.38 -3.64 5.92
N SER A 224 15.48 -3.72 6.91
CA SER A 224 15.78 -3.37 8.31
C SER A 224 16.30 -1.94 8.50
N TYR A 225 15.85 -1.01 7.65
CA TYR A 225 16.30 0.40 7.62
C TYR A 225 17.79 0.58 7.32
N ASN A 226 18.40 -0.39 6.67
CA ASN A 226 19.81 -0.32 6.23
C ASN A 226 19.84 -0.18 4.70
N SER A 227 20.16 1.01 4.20
CA SER A 227 20.21 1.32 2.77
C SER A 227 21.28 0.51 2.01
N ASP A 228 22.29 0.02 2.73
CA ASP A 228 23.43 -0.68 2.14
C ASP A 228 23.22 -2.21 2.08
N THR A 229 22.06 -2.68 2.56
CA THR A 229 21.74 -4.10 2.60
C THR A 229 20.76 -4.48 1.50
N TYR A 230 21.15 -5.39 0.64
CA TYR A 230 20.22 -6.05 -0.27
C TYR A 230 19.33 -7.03 0.49
N THR A 231 18.08 -7.08 0.10
CA THR A 231 17.11 -8.07 0.58
C THR A 231 16.24 -8.54 -0.57
N ASP A 232 15.80 -9.79 -0.53
CA ASP A 232 14.76 -10.35 -1.41
C ASP A 232 13.42 -10.51 -0.67
N SER A 233 13.39 -10.18 0.64
CA SER A 233 12.21 -10.28 1.49
C SER A 233 11.18 -9.22 1.12
N ARG A 234 10.10 -9.63 0.46
CA ARG A 234 8.95 -8.78 0.17
C ARG A 234 7.89 -9.01 1.24
N ILE A 235 7.76 -8.10 2.19
CA ILE A 235 6.73 -8.16 3.23
C ILE A 235 5.52 -7.27 2.90
N ASP A 236 5.69 -6.35 1.96
CA ASP A 236 4.61 -5.56 1.37
C ASP A 236 4.17 -6.22 0.07
N HIS A 237 2.90 -6.50 -0.04
CA HIS A 237 2.35 -7.20 -1.20
C HIS A 237 1.20 -6.45 -1.84
N VAL A 238 1.07 -6.62 -3.15
CA VAL A 238 -0.11 -6.24 -3.92
C VAL A 238 -0.70 -7.51 -4.52
N PHE A 239 -1.82 -7.97 -3.98
CA PHE A 239 -2.57 -9.07 -4.54
C PHE A 239 -3.73 -8.56 -5.38
N VAL A 240 -4.01 -9.23 -6.48
CA VAL A 240 -5.12 -8.91 -7.37
C VAL A 240 -5.97 -10.13 -7.68
N SER A 241 -7.27 -9.92 -7.87
CA SER A 241 -8.12 -11.00 -8.37
C SER A 241 -7.76 -11.35 -9.82
N PRO A 242 -8.07 -12.58 -10.31
CA PRO A 242 -7.79 -13.00 -11.68
C PRO A 242 -8.44 -12.14 -12.78
N LYS A 243 -9.32 -11.22 -12.41
CA LYS A 243 -9.97 -10.27 -13.32
C LYS A 243 -9.08 -9.12 -13.80
N PHE A 244 -7.94 -8.90 -13.14
CA PHE A 244 -6.93 -7.95 -13.59
C PHE A 244 -5.86 -8.65 -14.41
N LEU A 245 -5.42 -8.04 -15.49
CA LEU A 245 -4.13 -8.32 -16.10
C LEU A 245 -3.11 -7.41 -15.46
N VAL A 246 -1.95 -7.93 -15.10
CA VAL A 246 -0.88 -7.15 -14.50
C VAL A 246 0.21 -6.95 -15.54
N ASP A 247 0.28 -5.75 -16.09
CA ASP A 247 1.30 -5.42 -17.08
C ASP A 247 2.65 -5.22 -16.43
N ASN A 248 2.72 -4.34 -15.44
CA ASN A 248 3.97 -3.94 -14.81
C ASN A 248 3.87 -4.09 -13.28
N TYR A 249 4.99 -4.45 -12.68
CA TYR A 249 5.21 -4.41 -11.24
C TYR A 249 6.60 -3.82 -10.97
N ALA A 250 6.70 -2.96 -9.97
CA ALA A 250 7.98 -2.44 -9.51
C ALA A 250 8.01 -2.28 -7.98
N VAL A 251 9.19 -2.45 -7.39
CA VAL A 251 9.51 -1.91 -6.08
C VAL A 251 10.23 -0.59 -6.33
N LEU A 252 9.63 0.53 -5.93
CA LEU A 252 10.24 1.85 -6.09
C LEU A 252 11.43 1.98 -5.15
N THR A 253 12.61 2.18 -5.71
CA THR A 253 13.90 2.25 -5.00
C THR A 253 14.47 3.66 -5.02
N ASP A 254 13.60 4.64 -5.24
CA ASP A 254 14.00 6.03 -5.31
C ASP A 254 14.65 6.49 -4.02
N CYS A 255 15.78 7.15 -4.16
CA CYS A 255 16.51 7.76 -3.06
C CYS A 255 16.74 9.25 -3.35
N TYR A 256 17.08 10.00 -2.33
CA TYR A 256 17.45 11.39 -2.47
C TYR A 256 18.78 11.66 -1.79
N TRP A 257 19.53 12.56 -2.38
CA TRP A 257 20.80 13.00 -1.83
C TRP A 257 20.57 14.11 -0.82
N THR A 258 21.24 14.01 0.33
CA THR A 258 21.35 15.12 1.27
C THR A 258 22.71 15.78 1.08
N ALA A 259 22.78 17.09 1.26
CA ALA A 259 24.08 17.76 1.30
C ALA A 259 24.95 17.05 2.36
N PRO A 260 26.23 16.79 2.08
CA PRO A 260 27.13 16.27 3.08
C PRO A 260 27.10 17.20 4.31
N LYS A 261 27.11 16.62 5.51
CA LYS A 261 27.39 17.41 6.72
C LYS A 261 28.80 17.94 6.50
N VAL A 262 28.92 19.25 6.29
CA VAL A 262 30.23 19.89 6.18
C VAL A 262 30.83 19.81 7.59
N ASP A 263 31.72 18.85 7.82
CA ASP A 263 32.59 18.89 8.97
C ASP A 263 33.42 20.16 8.82
N GLU A 264 33.29 21.09 9.74
CA GLU A 264 34.07 22.34 9.74
C GLU A 264 35.57 22.09 9.74
N ALA A 265 36.01 20.87 10.14
CA ALA A 265 37.41 20.44 10.09
C ALA A 265 37.95 20.26 8.66
N ASN A 266 37.12 20.03 7.64
CA ASN A 266 37.58 19.82 6.26
C ASN A 266 37.56 21.09 5.39
N LYS A 267 37.12 22.24 5.92
CA LYS A 267 37.19 23.51 5.19
C LYS A 267 38.63 24.03 4.94
N ALA A 268 39.63 23.43 5.62
CA ALA A 268 41.02 23.84 5.49
C ALA A 268 41.80 23.07 4.40
N SER A 269 41.22 22.03 3.76
CA SER A 269 41.94 21.24 2.76
C SER A 269 41.67 21.61 1.30
N ASP A 270 40.71 22.51 1.04
CA ASP A 270 40.35 22.92 -0.32
C ASP A 270 40.97 24.27 -0.72
N ALA A 271 42.03 24.69 -0.06
CA ALA A 271 42.86 25.81 -0.58
C ALA A 271 43.57 25.37 -1.84
N PRO A 272 43.53 26.11 -2.96
CA PRO A 272 44.29 25.78 -4.15
C PRO A 272 45.77 25.72 -3.78
N GLN A 273 46.42 24.60 -4.07
CA GLN A 273 47.89 24.55 -4.06
C GLN A 273 48.33 25.35 -5.27
N GLU A 274 49.06 26.45 -5.00
CA GLU A 274 49.75 27.24 -6.03
C GLU A 274 50.87 26.43 -6.72
#